data_a53009c27794c8f8b43a156120512bc6
#
_entry.id   a53009c27794c8f8b43a156120512bc6
#
_cell.length_a   1.000
_cell.length_b   1.000
_cell.length_c   1.000
_cell.angle_alpha   90.00
_cell.angle_beta   90.00
_cell.angle_gamma   90.00
#
_symmetry.space_group_name_H-M   'P 1'
#
loop_
_entity.id
_entity.type
_entity.pdbx_description
1 polymer ?
#
loop_
_entity_poly.entity_id
_entity_poly.type
_entity_poly.pdbx_seq_one_letter_code
_entity_poly.pdbx_strand_id
1 'polypeptide(L)'
;MLEAYETMGEVVVLTTFHKEGLDLYGQRFLNSFAERVDKRVKLLVYAEDCVVQNPDPSQITVYDAKLELPKLNAFKDKWKHDPRANGIPPDEIKARRPRDHHKKFKWDAIRFANKTYAVYDACEKHKDKWVVWMDADTFVHSDWSYEDFKNLLPDNKWITYVGRGKGSQTWPECGFYGLNMKDVICQDFIKEFERVYEDAENGIFKLEEWHDSYVFGGILNSMKEYYPQVLDYSAEMYVKTAKTGGGGHPLINSELGKWIDHMKGARKNTKKSLPKDLMVNRTEAYWNEI
;
A
#
# COMPACT_ATOMS: atom_id res chain seq x y z
N MET A 1 10.09 -29.26 30.18
CA MET A 1 10.33 -27.98 29.50
C MET A 1 9.34 -27.94 28.35
N LEU A 2 8.25 -27.23 28.51
CA LEU A 2 7.35 -26.89 27.41
C LEU A 2 8.06 -25.74 26.64
N GLU A 3 8.58 -26.05 25.48
CA GLU A 3 9.00 -25.01 24.53
C GLU A 3 7.79 -24.14 24.29
N ALA A 4 7.90 -22.86 24.63
CA ALA A 4 6.94 -21.87 24.26
C ALA A 4 6.96 -21.83 22.72
N TYR A 5 5.96 -22.45 22.08
CA TYR A 5 5.61 -22.13 20.71
C TYR A 5 5.32 -20.63 20.70
N GLU A 6 6.28 -19.84 20.25
CA GLU A 6 6.01 -18.46 19.83
C GLU A 6 4.87 -18.56 18.81
N THR A 7 3.68 -18.17 19.22
CA THR A 7 2.54 -18.08 18.32
C THR A 7 2.96 -17.11 17.23
N MET A 8 3.24 -17.63 16.05
CA MET A 8 3.54 -16.81 14.88
C MET A 8 2.44 -15.77 14.75
N GLY A 9 2.83 -14.48 14.77
CA GLY A 9 1.88 -13.39 14.79
C GLY A 9 0.84 -13.48 13.66
N GLU A 10 -0.38 -13.09 13.96
CA GLU A 10 -1.50 -13.10 13.00
C GLU A 10 -1.40 -12.02 11.92
N VAL A 11 -0.35 -11.19 11.96
CA VAL A 11 -0.15 -10.04 11.09
C VAL A 11 1.16 -10.17 10.32
N VAL A 12 1.05 -10.04 9.01
CA VAL A 12 2.19 -9.99 8.08
C VAL A 12 2.10 -8.69 7.30
N VAL A 13 3.12 -7.85 7.42
CA VAL A 13 3.27 -6.62 6.61
C VAL A 13 4.09 -6.95 5.37
N LEU A 14 3.81 -6.31 4.25
CA LEU A 14 4.64 -6.44 3.06
C LEU A 14 4.89 -5.10 2.37
N THR A 15 5.99 -5.06 1.62
CA THR A 15 6.38 -3.92 0.78
C THR A 15 7.22 -4.37 -0.42
N THR A 16 7.42 -3.48 -1.39
CA THR A 16 8.35 -3.66 -2.50
C THR A 16 9.08 -2.36 -2.80
N PHE A 17 10.28 -2.46 -3.34
CA PHE A 17 11.05 -1.35 -3.86
C PHE A 17 12.16 -1.82 -4.81
N HIS A 18 12.52 -0.97 -5.75
CA HIS A 18 13.67 -1.13 -6.63
C HIS A 18 14.94 -0.47 -6.03
N LYS A 19 16.09 -0.62 -6.69
CA LYS A 19 17.38 -0.12 -6.20
C LYS A 19 17.37 1.37 -5.82
N GLU A 20 16.82 2.24 -6.67
CA GLU A 20 16.73 3.68 -6.36
C GLU A 20 15.82 3.94 -5.14
N GLY A 21 14.70 3.21 -5.04
CA GLY A 21 13.82 3.28 -3.88
C GLY A 21 14.48 2.79 -2.60
N LEU A 22 15.27 1.72 -2.67
CA LEU A 22 16.06 1.22 -1.54
C LEU A 22 16.99 2.30 -1.00
N ASP A 23 17.75 2.95 -1.88
CA ASP A 23 18.75 3.95 -1.50
C ASP A 23 18.09 5.24 -0.95
N LEU A 24 16.94 5.63 -1.53
CA LEU A 24 16.29 6.88 -1.18
C LEU A 24 15.49 6.78 0.14
N TYR A 25 14.77 5.67 0.37
CA TYR A 25 13.87 5.51 1.49
C TYR A 25 13.75 4.08 2.05
N GLY A 26 13.93 3.05 1.22
CA GLY A 26 13.63 1.67 1.60
C GLY A 26 14.51 1.17 2.75
N GLN A 27 15.82 1.42 2.74
CA GLN A 27 16.70 1.01 3.83
C GLN A 27 16.34 1.71 5.16
N ARG A 28 15.95 2.97 5.09
CA ARG A 28 15.49 3.72 6.27
C ARG A 28 14.16 3.14 6.82
N PHE A 29 13.25 2.76 5.94
CA PHE A 29 12.03 2.06 6.33
C PHE A 29 12.34 0.75 7.07
N LEU A 30 13.18 -0.12 6.50
CA LEU A 30 13.55 -1.39 7.12
C LEU A 30 14.17 -1.21 8.50
N ASN A 31 15.09 -0.26 8.64
CA ASN A 31 15.75 0.03 9.92
C ASN A 31 14.75 0.51 10.98
N SER A 32 13.85 1.43 10.62
CA SER A 32 12.83 1.94 11.54
C SER A 32 11.78 0.89 11.89
N PHE A 33 11.40 0.01 10.94
CA PHE A 33 10.51 -1.10 11.19
C PHE A 33 11.13 -2.09 12.19
N ALA A 34 12.37 -2.51 11.94
CA ALA A 34 13.09 -3.42 12.82
C ALA A 34 13.31 -2.86 14.23
N GLU A 35 13.51 -1.54 14.37
CA GLU A 35 13.73 -0.88 15.65
C GLU A 35 12.45 -0.73 16.47
N ARG A 36 11.31 -0.40 15.82
CA ARG A 36 10.14 0.14 16.51
C ARG A 36 8.89 -0.72 16.43
N VAL A 37 8.82 -1.69 15.51
CA VAL A 37 7.65 -2.55 15.38
C VAL A 37 7.85 -3.83 16.21
N ASP A 38 6.80 -4.23 16.94
CA ASP A 38 6.78 -5.47 17.73
C ASP A 38 7.22 -6.68 16.88
N LYS A 39 8.08 -7.52 17.43
CA LYS A 39 8.72 -8.64 16.71
C LYS A 39 7.75 -9.74 16.27
N ARG A 40 6.54 -9.76 16.81
CA ARG A 40 5.45 -10.66 16.38
C ARG A 40 4.87 -10.25 15.03
N VAL A 41 5.00 -8.99 14.63
CA VAL A 41 4.62 -8.50 13.29
C VAL A 41 5.78 -8.78 12.35
N LYS A 42 5.56 -9.59 11.33
CA LYS A 42 6.60 -9.95 10.34
C LYS A 42 6.52 -9.03 9.13
N LEU A 43 7.66 -8.76 8.50
CA LEU A 43 7.75 -7.97 7.28
C LEU A 43 8.28 -8.82 6.13
N LEU A 44 7.55 -8.85 5.03
CA LEU A 44 7.97 -9.42 3.75
C LEU A 44 8.41 -8.29 2.81
N VAL A 45 9.58 -8.39 2.27
CA VAL A 45 10.15 -7.44 1.32
C VAL A 45 10.34 -8.12 -0.02
N TYR A 46 9.67 -7.66 -1.05
CA TYR A 46 9.88 -8.12 -2.42
C TYR A 46 10.85 -7.15 -3.11
N ALA A 47 12.14 -7.47 -3.07
CA ALA A 47 13.20 -6.61 -3.61
C ALA A 47 13.27 -6.71 -5.14
N GLU A 48 13.16 -5.57 -5.83
CA GLU A 48 13.19 -5.48 -7.29
C GLU A 48 14.63 -5.18 -7.76
N ASP A 49 15.35 -6.19 -8.24
CA ASP A 49 16.71 -6.08 -8.77
C ASP A 49 17.69 -5.32 -7.83
N CYS A 50 17.58 -5.53 -6.51
CA CYS A 50 18.47 -4.89 -5.54
C CYS A 50 18.81 -5.82 -4.37
N VAL A 51 20.01 -5.61 -3.81
CA VAL A 51 20.49 -6.31 -2.61
C VAL A 51 20.17 -5.47 -1.39
N VAL A 52 19.43 -6.06 -0.47
CA VAL A 52 18.92 -5.41 0.75
C VAL A 52 19.84 -5.73 1.92
N GLN A 53 20.22 -4.72 2.68
CA GLN A 53 20.83 -4.90 3.98
C GLN A 53 19.71 -5.15 5.01
N ASN A 54 19.48 -6.41 5.35
CA ASN A 54 18.44 -6.80 6.28
C ASN A 54 18.87 -6.52 7.73
N PRO A 55 18.21 -5.58 8.44
CA PRO A 55 18.62 -5.22 9.80
C PRO A 55 18.17 -6.25 10.85
N ASP A 56 17.17 -7.07 10.56
CA ASP A 56 16.66 -8.09 11.48
C ASP A 56 16.10 -9.30 10.71
N PRO A 57 16.92 -10.32 10.41
CA PRO A 57 16.46 -11.52 9.71
C PRO A 57 15.43 -12.37 10.45
N SER A 58 15.25 -12.16 11.76
CA SER A 58 14.24 -12.85 12.55
C SER A 58 12.83 -12.26 12.36
N GLN A 59 12.74 -10.98 11.96
CA GLN A 59 11.50 -10.25 11.76
C GLN A 59 11.21 -9.99 10.28
N ILE A 60 12.25 -9.77 9.47
CA ILE A 60 12.16 -9.34 8.08
C ILE A 60 12.63 -10.47 7.16
N THR A 61 11.77 -10.88 6.24
CA THR A 61 12.12 -11.81 5.16
C THR A 61 12.25 -11.03 3.86
N VAL A 62 13.39 -11.20 3.17
CA VAL A 62 13.64 -10.54 1.89
C VAL A 62 13.58 -11.58 0.77
N TYR A 63 12.69 -11.35 -0.18
CA TYR A 63 12.54 -12.13 -1.39
C TYR A 63 13.15 -11.39 -2.58
N ASP A 64 13.79 -12.12 -3.50
CA ASP A 64 14.05 -11.62 -4.85
C ASP A 64 12.73 -11.65 -5.64
N ALA A 65 12.18 -10.48 -5.94
CA ALA A 65 10.89 -10.37 -6.63
C ALA A 65 10.89 -11.08 -7.99
N LYS A 66 12.04 -11.12 -8.68
CA LYS A 66 12.17 -11.80 -9.96
C LYS A 66 12.06 -13.33 -9.84
N LEU A 67 12.58 -13.91 -8.77
CA LEU A 67 12.49 -15.34 -8.52
C LEU A 67 11.11 -15.71 -7.93
N GLU A 68 10.59 -14.89 -7.04
CA GLU A 68 9.40 -15.19 -6.26
C GLU A 68 8.08 -14.94 -7.01
N LEU A 69 8.06 -13.99 -7.97
CA LEU A 69 6.85 -13.52 -8.64
C LEU A 69 6.85 -13.85 -10.15
N PRO A 70 6.71 -15.14 -10.55
CA PRO A 70 6.74 -15.53 -11.96
C PRO A 70 5.59 -14.91 -12.77
N LYS A 71 4.41 -14.71 -12.18
CA LYS A 71 3.28 -14.03 -12.84
C LYS A 71 3.59 -12.56 -13.14
N LEU A 72 4.27 -11.85 -12.22
CA LEU A 72 4.75 -10.49 -12.47
C LEU A 72 5.72 -10.44 -13.66
N ASN A 73 6.66 -11.38 -13.72
CA ASN A 73 7.61 -11.46 -14.84
C ASN A 73 6.87 -11.68 -16.16
N ALA A 74 5.94 -12.61 -16.20
CA ALA A 74 5.11 -12.88 -17.37
C ALA A 74 4.30 -11.65 -17.80
N PHE A 75 3.68 -10.92 -16.84
CA PHE A 75 2.98 -9.68 -17.10
C PHE A 75 3.91 -8.61 -17.69
N LYS A 76 5.07 -8.37 -17.05
CA LYS A 76 6.08 -7.42 -17.55
C LYS A 76 6.57 -7.80 -18.94
N ASP A 77 6.91 -9.05 -19.18
CA ASP A 77 7.42 -9.52 -20.49
C ASP A 77 6.39 -9.34 -21.59
N LYS A 78 5.12 -9.59 -21.29
CA LYS A 78 4.01 -9.39 -22.24
C LYS A 78 3.81 -7.93 -22.60
N TRP A 79 3.91 -7.01 -21.62
CA TRP A 79 3.47 -5.61 -21.77
C TRP A 79 4.60 -4.58 -21.82
N LYS A 80 5.88 -4.96 -21.63
CA LYS A 80 7.03 -4.04 -21.58
C LYS A 80 7.17 -3.11 -22.79
N HIS A 81 6.68 -3.52 -23.95
CA HIS A 81 6.75 -2.73 -25.18
C HIS A 81 5.39 -2.08 -25.57
N ASP A 82 4.34 -2.34 -24.81
CA ASP A 82 3.03 -1.70 -25.06
C ASP A 82 3.00 -0.31 -24.41
N PRO A 83 2.87 0.77 -25.20
CA PRO A 83 2.81 2.13 -24.66
C PRO A 83 1.70 2.32 -23.62
N ARG A 84 0.57 1.62 -23.78
CA ARG A 84 -0.57 1.69 -22.84
C ARG A 84 -0.13 1.29 -21.44
N ALA A 85 0.64 0.23 -21.31
CA ALA A 85 1.10 -0.28 -20.01
C ALA A 85 2.23 0.55 -19.38
N ASN A 86 2.81 1.50 -20.13
CA ASN A 86 3.99 2.30 -19.78
C ASN A 86 3.70 3.80 -19.70
N GLY A 87 2.52 4.17 -19.23
CA GLY A 87 2.17 5.54 -18.92
C GLY A 87 1.64 6.38 -20.09
N ILE A 88 1.31 5.77 -21.22
CA ILE A 88 0.74 6.44 -22.39
C ILE A 88 -0.71 5.96 -22.60
N PRO A 89 -1.71 6.73 -22.15
CA PRO A 89 -3.10 6.32 -22.31
C PRO A 89 -3.53 6.32 -23.78
N PRO A 90 -4.54 5.49 -24.16
CA PRO A 90 -5.16 5.52 -25.48
C PRO A 90 -5.72 6.90 -25.82
N ASP A 91 -5.88 7.18 -27.12
CA ASP A 91 -6.34 8.50 -27.59
C ASP A 91 -7.77 8.83 -27.12
N GLU A 92 -8.64 7.84 -26.96
CA GLU A 92 -9.98 8.02 -26.40
C GLU A 92 -9.93 8.51 -24.95
N ILE A 93 -8.99 8.01 -24.16
CA ILE A 93 -8.77 8.48 -22.77
C ILE A 93 -8.17 9.90 -22.81
N LYS A 94 -7.20 10.17 -23.68
CA LYS A 94 -6.63 11.52 -23.81
C LYS A 94 -7.70 12.56 -24.16
N ALA A 95 -8.62 12.21 -25.07
CA ALA A 95 -9.72 13.09 -25.48
C ALA A 95 -10.67 13.38 -24.31
N ARG A 96 -11.01 12.39 -23.51
CA ARG A 96 -11.88 12.55 -22.33
C ARG A 96 -11.19 13.23 -21.15
N ARG A 97 -9.87 13.15 -21.06
CA ARG A 97 -9.06 13.63 -19.92
C ARG A 97 -7.94 14.59 -20.32
N PRO A 98 -8.25 15.70 -21.02
CA PRO A 98 -7.23 16.60 -21.59
C PRO A 98 -6.34 17.26 -20.54
N ARG A 99 -6.81 17.38 -19.28
CA ARG A 99 -6.04 17.97 -18.16
C ARG A 99 -5.13 17.00 -17.44
N ASP A 100 -5.33 15.69 -17.60
CA ASP A 100 -4.70 14.66 -16.77
C ASP A 100 -3.82 13.68 -17.55
N HIS A 101 -3.99 13.58 -18.88
CA HIS A 101 -3.31 12.56 -19.70
C HIS A 101 -1.78 12.64 -19.64
N HIS A 102 -1.21 13.79 -19.25
CA HIS A 102 0.22 13.97 -19.05
C HIS A 102 0.76 13.33 -17.75
N LYS A 103 -0.11 12.95 -16.84
CA LYS A 103 0.26 12.31 -15.56
C LYS A 103 0.53 10.81 -15.78
N LYS A 104 1.68 10.49 -16.39
CA LYS A 104 2.07 9.14 -16.81
C LYS A 104 1.78 8.05 -15.78
N PHE A 105 2.00 8.32 -14.49
CA PHE A 105 1.77 7.34 -13.43
C PHE A 105 0.35 6.77 -13.41
N LYS A 106 -0.65 7.51 -13.89
CA LYS A 106 -2.05 7.04 -13.92
C LYS A 106 -2.26 5.87 -14.86
N TRP A 107 -1.37 5.69 -15.84
CA TRP A 107 -1.44 4.64 -16.88
C TRP A 107 -0.18 3.77 -16.92
N ASP A 108 0.58 3.71 -15.83
CA ASP A 108 1.80 2.92 -15.71
C ASP A 108 1.50 1.58 -15.02
N ALA A 109 0.82 0.69 -15.77
CA ALA A 109 0.45 -0.64 -15.27
C ALA A 109 1.67 -1.49 -14.89
N ILE A 110 2.78 -1.37 -15.65
CA ILE A 110 4.04 -2.09 -15.36
C ILE A 110 4.58 -1.71 -13.98
N ARG A 111 4.58 -0.42 -13.67
CA ARG A 111 5.04 0.06 -12.37
C ARG A 111 4.19 -0.47 -11.22
N PHE A 112 2.87 -0.36 -11.33
CA PHE A 112 1.97 -0.78 -10.26
C PHE A 112 1.83 -2.30 -10.14
N ALA A 113 2.13 -3.06 -11.21
CA ALA A 113 2.19 -4.51 -11.16
C ALA A 113 3.16 -5.02 -10.09
N ASN A 114 4.31 -4.36 -9.86
CA ASN A 114 5.24 -4.76 -8.79
C ASN A 114 4.54 -4.89 -7.43
N LYS A 115 3.77 -3.87 -7.06
CA LYS A 115 3.00 -3.85 -5.81
C LYS A 115 1.90 -4.90 -5.81
N THR A 116 1.07 -4.93 -6.85
CA THR A 116 -0.13 -5.77 -6.86
C THR A 116 0.21 -7.25 -6.85
N TYR A 117 1.20 -7.69 -7.63
CA TYR A 117 1.63 -9.09 -7.62
C TYR A 117 2.33 -9.51 -6.31
N ALA A 118 3.06 -8.61 -5.64
CA ALA A 118 3.59 -8.89 -4.31
C ALA A 118 2.46 -9.10 -3.30
N VAL A 119 1.37 -8.30 -3.40
CA VAL A 119 0.19 -8.47 -2.55
C VAL A 119 -0.51 -9.80 -2.82
N TYR A 120 -0.69 -10.19 -4.08
CA TYR A 120 -1.32 -11.47 -4.43
C TYR A 120 -0.53 -12.66 -3.88
N ASP A 121 0.79 -12.66 -4.05
CA ASP A 121 1.67 -13.72 -3.54
C ASP A 121 1.61 -13.81 -2.01
N ALA A 122 1.71 -12.68 -1.32
CA ALA A 122 1.61 -12.65 0.14
C ALA A 122 0.24 -13.15 0.64
N CYS A 123 -0.85 -12.75 -0.01
CA CYS A 123 -2.20 -13.21 0.33
C CYS A 123 -2.37 -14.71 0.09
N GLU A 124 -1.81 -15.26 -0.97
CA GLU A 124 -1.86 -16.70 -1.25
C GLU A 124 -1.08 -17.52 -0.22
N LYS A 125 0.08 -17.01 0.23
CA LYS A 125 0.92 -17.66 1.24
C LYS A 125 0.39 -17.56 2.67
N HIS A 126 -0.45 -16.56 2.97
CA HIS A 126 -0.88 -16.22 4.34
C HIS A 126 -2.41 -16.12 4.47
N LYS A 127 -3.13 -17.16 4.01
CA LYS A 127 -4.61 -17.23 4.00
C LYS A 127 -5.26 -17.21 5.39
N ASP A 128 -4.51 -17.41 6.43
CA ASP A 128 -4.95 -17.47 7.82
C ASP A 128 -4.58 -16.21 8.63
N LYS A 129 -4.14 -15.14 7.97
CA LYS A 129 -3.59 -13.93 8.60
C LYS A 129 -4.21 -12.64 8.09
N TRP A 130 -3.90 -11.56 8.80
CA TRP A 130 -3.96 -10.21 8.23
C TRP A 130 -2.72 -9.98 7.38
N VAL A 131 -2.92 -9.66 6.10
CA VAL A 131 -1.87 -9.24 5.17
C VAL A 131 -1.98 -7.73 5.00
N VAL A 132 -0.92 -6.99 5.38
CA VAL A 132 -0.92 -5.54 5.44
C VAL A 132 0.07 -4.97 4.44
N TRP A 133 -0.42 -4.21 3.48
CA TRP A 133 0.46 -3.42 2.62
C TRP A 133 0.93 -2.15 3.32
N MET A 134 2.22 -1.84 3.21
CA MET A 134 2.81 -0.57 3.64
C MET A 134 3.81 -0.08 2.60
N ASP A 135 3.61 1.13 2.06
CA ASP A 135 4.56 1.73 1.12
C ASP A 135 5.94 1.91 1.77
N ALA A 136 7.00 1.57 1.05
CA ALA A 136 8.38 1.65 1.57
C ALA A 136 8.89 3.09 1.78
N ASP A 137 8.23 4.11 1.23
CA ASP A 137 8.50 5.52 1.53
C ASP A 137 7.84 5.99 2.84
N THR A 138 7.63 5.04 3.75
CA THR A 138 7.15 5.23 5.12
C THR A 138 8.32 5.22 6.11
N PHE A 139 8.18 5.93 7.22
CA PHE A 139 9.11 5.92 8.34
C PHE A 139 8.36 5.65 9.64
N VAL A 140 8.74 4.60 10.36
CA VAL A 140 8.16 4.30 11.67
C VAL A 140 8.89 5.14 12.72
N HIS A 141 8.22 6.15 13.26
CA HIS A 141 8.84 7.12 14.17
C HIS A 141 8.55 6.86 15.66
N SER A 142 7.56 6.03 15.96
CA SER A 142 7.17 5.69 17.34
C SER A 142 7.01 4.18 17.50
N ASP A 143 7.23 3.69 18.71
CA ASP A 143 7.07 2.27 19.02
C ASP A 143 5.64 1.83 18.72
N TRP A 144 5.52 0.73 17.99
CA TRP A 144 4.26 0.22 17.47
C TRP A 144 4.04 -1.21 17.97
N SER A 145 3.21 -1.32 18.99
CA SER A 145 2.97 -2.60 19.67
C SER A 145 2.10 -3.53 18.84
N TYR A 146 2.15 -4.81 19.14
CA TYR A 146 1.27 -5.82 18.54
C TYR A 146 -0.21 -5.54 18.83
N GLU A 147 -0.53 -5.06 20.03
CA GLU A 147 -1.90 -4.70 20.40
C GLU A 147 -2.43 -3.51 19.58
N ASP A 148 -1.56 -2.53 19.25
CA ASP A 148 -1.93 -1.45 18.35
C ASP A 148 -2.28 -1.96 16.96
N PHE A 149 -1.50 -2.92 16.43
CA PHE A 149 -1.84 -3.59 15.16
C PHE A 149 -3.18 -4.32 15.26
N LYS A 150 -3.45 -5.05 16.32
CA LYS A 150 -4.74 -5.74 16.51
C LYS A 150 -5.91 -4.75 16.56
N ASN A 151 -5.74 -3.62 17.20
CA ASN A 151 -6.77 -2.58 17.26
C ASN A 151 -7.05 -1.95 15.88
N LEU A 152 -6.02 -1.83 15.04
CA LEU A 152 -6.15 -1.35 13.66
C LEU A 152 -6.77 -2.41 12.73
N LEU A 153 -6.66 -3.71 13.07
CA LEU A 153 -7.03 -4.85 12.25
C LEU A 153 -8.09 -5.72 12.95
N PRO A 154 -9.30 -5.19 13.22
CA PRO A 154 -10.31 -5.92 13.99
C PRO A 154 -10.91 -7.08 13.20
N ASP A 155 -11.01 -8.27 13.80
CA ASP A 155 -11.41 -9.52 13.15
C ASP A 155 -12.82 -9.50 12.51
N ASN A 156 -13.68 -8.55 12.92
CA ASN A 156 -15.01 -8.38 12.31
C ASN A 156 -15.01 -7.51 11.04
N LYS A 157 -13.82 -7.19 10.51
CA LYS A 157 -13.64 -6.47 9.25
C LYS A 157 -12.92 -7.37 8.25
N TRP A 158 -13.39 -7.34 6.99
CA TRP A 158 -12.71 -8.06 5.92
C TRP A 158 -11.57 -7.23 5.27
N ILE A 159 -11.62 -5.89 5.39
CA ILE A 159 -10.61 -4.97 4.88
C ILE A 159 -10.54 -3.71 5.76
N THR A 160 -9.32 -3.18 5.92
CA THR A 160 -9.07 -1.86 6.48
C THR A 160 -8.28 -1.03 5.48
N TYR A 161 -8.55 0.26 5.40
CA TYR A 161 -7.90 1.12 4.42
C TYR A 161 -7.89 2.59 4.86
N VAL A 162 -7.13 3.41 4.15
CA VAL A 162 -7.11 4.86 4.34
C VAL A 162 -7.89 5.51 3.20
N GLY A 163 -9.08 6.01 3.49
CA GLY A 163 -9.85 6.83 2.57
C GLY A 163 -9.24 8.22 2.40
N ARG A 164 -10.05 9.13 1.87
CA ARG A 164 -9.65 10.55 1.72
C ARG A 164 -10.39 11.47 2.66
N GLY A 165 -11.05 10.91 3.66
CA GLY A 165 -11.82 11.65 4.63
C GLY A 165 -13.15 12.18 4.09
N LYS A 166 -13.85 12.89 4.95
CA LYS A 166 -15.22 13.39 4.73
C LYS A 166 -15.28 14.34 3.53
N GLY A 167 -16.24 14.10 2.65
CA GLY A 167 -16.48 14.93 1.48
C GLY A 167 -15.52 14.70 0.29
N SER A 168 -14.57 13.78 0.41
CA SER A 168 -13.68 13.42 -0.69
C SER A 168 -14.39 12.52 -1.71
N GLN A 169 -14.09 12.76 -2.98
CA GLN A 169 -14.51 11.90 -4.12
C GLN A 169 -13.30 11.31 -4.85
N THR A 170 -12.14 11.28 -4.22
CA THR A 170 -10.92 10.68 -4.78
C THR A 170 -10.73 9.26 -4.26
N TRP A 171 -9.83 8.52 -4.92
CA TRP A 171 -9.55 7.13 -4.59
C TRP A 171 -8.87 6.99 -3.22
N PRO A 172 -8.94 5.82 -2.57
CA PRO A 172 -8.22 5.54 -1.32
C PRO A 172 -6.74 5.86 -1.41
N GLU A 173 -6.12 6.14 -0.29
CA GLU A 173 -4.65 6.24 -0.16
C GLU A 173 -4.09 4.85 0.04
N CYS A 174 -3.54 4.25 -1.01
CA CYS A 174 -2.99 2.90 -0.96
C CYS A 174 -1.57 2.81 -0.40
N GLY A 175 -1.12 3.79 0.37
CA GLY A 175 0.14 3.71 1.13
C GLY A 175 0.07 2.76 2.33
N PHE A 176 -1.15 2.46 2.78
CA PHE A 176 -1.43 1.47 3.82
C PHE A 176 -2.84 0.90 3.66
N TYR A 177 -2.97 -0.43 3.72
CA TYR A 177 -4.24 -1.13 3.86
C TYR A 177 -4.03 -2.53 4.44
N GLY A 178 -5.03 -3.06 5.12
CA GLY A 178 -5.04 -4.41 5.70
C GLY A 178 -6.09 -5.29 5.05
N LEU A 179 -5.73 -6.54 4.76
CA LEU A 179 -6.53 -7.57 4.12
C LEU A 179 -6.69 -8.73 5.08
N ASN A 180 -7.90 -8.98 5.57
CA ASN A 180 -8.20 -10.11 6.44
C ASN A 180 -8.36 -11.38 5.62
N MET A 181 -7.27 -12.11 5.39
CA MET A 181 -7.29 -13.31 4.55
C MET A 181 -8.02 -14.50 5.19
N LYS A 182 -8.44 -14.42 6.46
CA LYS A 182 -9.37 -15.37 7.08
C LYS A 182 -10.81 -15.18 6.57
N ASP A 183 -11.16 -14.01 6.07
CA ASP A 183 -12.50 -13.65 5.58
C ASP A 183 -12.64 -13.96 4.09
N VAL A 184 -13.70 -14.69 3.74
CA VAL A 184 -13.99 -15.10 2.36
C VAL A 184 -14.23 -13.89 1.43
N ILE A 185 -14.83 -12.82 1.95
CA ILE A 185 -15.08 -11.59 1.17
C ILE A 185 -13.74 -10.93 0.77
N CYS A 186 -12.77 -10.92 1.70
CA CYS A 186 -11.44 -10.44 1.40
C CYS A 186 -10.72 -11.30 0.35
N GLN A 187 -10.87 -12.63 0.46
CA GLN A 187 -10.32 -13.54 -0.55
C GLN A 187 -10.93 -13.30 -1.93
N ASP A 188 -12.22 -13.03 -2.02
CA ASP A 188 -12.89 -12.72 -3.29
C ASP A 188 -12.48 -11.33 -3.82
N PHE A 189 -12.26 -10.35 -2.94
CA PHE A 189 -11.67 -9.06 -3.30
C PHE A 189 -10.29 -9.24 -3.97
N ILE A 190 -9.42 -10.06 -3.38
CA ILE A 190 -8.08 -10.32 -3.92
C ILE A 190 -8.14 -11.05 -5.26
N LYS A 191 -9.01 -12.05 -5.42
CA LYS A 191 -9.20 -12.73 -6.71
C LYS A 191 -9.64 -11.76 -7.82
N GLU A 192 -10.57 -10.84 -7.51
CA GLU A 192 -11.02 -9.84 -8.47
C GLU A 192 -9.90 -8.83 -8.78
N PHE A 193 -9.14 -8.41 -7.78
CA PHE A 193 -8.00 -7.51 -7.95
C PHE A 193 -6.92 -8.15 -8.84
N GLU A 194 -6.59 -9.43 -8.63
CA GLU A 194 -5.67 -10.20 -9.47
C GLU A 194 -6.20 -10.35 -10.90
N ARG A 195 -7.50 -10.70 -11.07
CA ARG A 195 -8.14 -10.87 -12.37
C ARG A 195 -8.02 -9.64 -13.25
N VAL A 196 -8.13 -8.44 -12.67
CA VAL A 196 -8.02 -7.17 -13.42
C VAL A 196 -6.65 -7.02 -14.09
N TYR A 197 -5.59 -7.54 -13.49
CA TYR A 197 -4.24 -7.52 -14.06
C TYR A 197 -3.99 -8.73 -14.96
N GLU A 198 -4.38 -9.93 -14.56
CA GLU A 198 -4.15 -11.17 -15.33
C GLU A 198 -4.87 -11.13 -16.69
N ASP A 199 -6.12 -10.68 -16.72
CA ASP A 199 -6.88 -10.44 -17.96
C ASP A 199 -6.83 -8.96 -18.36
N ALA A 200 -5.61 -8.43 -18.55
CA ALA A 200 -5.37 -7.00 -18.71
C ALA A 200 -6.20 -6.35 -19.86
N GLU A 201 -6.43 -7.06 -20.98
CA GLU A 201 -7.19 -6.53 -22.11
C GLU A 201 -8.68 -6.32 -21.79
N ASN A 202 -9.29 -7.18 -20.95
CA ASN A 202 -10.66 -7.04 -20.48
C ASN A 202 -10.74 -6.44 -19.06
N GLY A 203 -9.60 -6.31 -18.40
CA GLY A 203 -9.45 -5.77 -17.07
C GLY A 203 -8.89 -4.34 -17.09
N ILE A 204 -7.62 -4.19 -16.69
CA ILE A 204 -7.02 -2.89 -16.39
C ILE A 204 -7.06 -1.92 -17.59
N PHE A 205 -6.89 -2.40 -18.83
CA PHE A 205 -6.92 -1.54 -20.03
C PHE A 205 -8.33 -1.08 -20.44
N LYS A 206 -9.38 -1.59 -19.81
CA LYS A 206 -10.76 -1.08 -19.98
C LYS A 206 -11.12 0.00 -18.96
N LEU A 207 -10.28 0.22 -17.95
CA LEU A 207 -10.52 1.22 -16.91
C LEU A 207 -10.08 2.62 -17.37
N GLU A 208 -10.48 3.65 -16.63
CA GLU A 208 -10.11 5.05 -16.91
C GLU A 208 -8.72 5.42 -16.38
N GLU A 209 -8.23 4.75 -15.37
CA GLU A 209 -6.89 4.88 -14.79
C GLU A 209 -6.39 3.50 -14.34
N TRP A 210 -5.06 3.28 -14.34
CA TRP A 210 -4.49 1.94 -14.14
C TRP A 210 -3.53 1.86 -12.95
N HIS A 211 -3.51 2.88 -12.11
CA HIS A 211 -2.77 2.82 -10.85
C HIS A 211 -3.55 2.05 -9.77
N ASP A 212 -2.82 1.53 -8.81
CA ASP A 212 -3.34 0.66 -7.75
C ASP A 212 -4.54 1.25 -7.00
N SER A 213 -4.48 2.53 -6.62
CA SER A 213 -5.58 3.18 -5.88
C SER A 213 -6.88 3.26 -6.66
N TYR A 214 -6.80 3.40 -8.01
CA TYR A 214 -7.99 3.40 -8.85
C TYR A 214 -8.64 2.02 -8.89
N VAL A 215 -7.84 0.99 -9.17
CA VAL A 215 -8.33 -0.39 -9.28
C VAL A 215 -8.85 -0.87 -7.93
N PHE A 216 -8.06 -0.71 -6.87
CA PHE A 216 -8.43 -1.05 -5.50
C PHE A 216 -9.73 -0.36 -5.07
N GLY A 217 -9.82 0.96 -5.28
CA GLY A 217 -10.99 1.75 -4.92
C GLY A 217 -12.24 1.38 -5.71
N GLY A 218 -12.10 1.03 -6.99
CA GLY A 218 -13.19 0.57 -7.82
C GLY A 218 -13.81 -0.73 -7.31
N ILE A 219 -12.98 -1.74 -7.05
CA ILE A 219 -13.42 -3.03 -6.53
C ILE A 219 -13.99 -2.88 -5.10
N LEU A 220 -13.27 -2.15 -4.23
CA LEU A 220 -13.73 -1.89 -2.87
C LEU A 220 -15.12 -1.23 -2.85
N ASN A 221 -15.34 -0.22 -3.68
CA ASN A 221 -16.62 0.49 -3.73
C ASN A 221 -17.76 -0.42 -4.18
N SER A 222 -17.52 -1.29 -5.16
CA SER A 222 -18.52 -2.26 -5.62
C SER A 222 -18.86 -3.29 -4.54
N MET A 223 -17.86 -3.77 -3.80
CA MET A 223 -18.06 -4.82 -2.80
C MET A 223 -18.64 -4.30 -1.49
N LYS A 224 -18.21 -3.13 -1.00
CA LYS A 224 -18.67 -2.61 0.30
C LYS A 224 -20.17 -2.22 0.32
N GLU A 225 -20.80 -2.05 -0.83
CA GLU A 225 -22.26 -1.86 -0.92
C GLU A 225 -23.01 -3.09 -0.40
N TYR A 226 -22.48 -4.29 -0.65
CA TYR A 226 -23.06 -5.56 -0.22
C TYR A 226 -22.42 -6.08 1.08
N TYR A 227 -21.17 -5.74 1.34
CA TYR A 227 -20.36 -6.19 2.47
C TYR A 227 -19.79 -5.00 3.24
N PRO A 228 -20.60 -4.32 4.06
CA PRO A 228 -20.23 -3.05 4.70
C PRO A 228 -19.24 -3.19 5.86
N GLN A 229 -18.79 -4.41 6.20
CA GLN A 229 -17.85 -4.68 7.29
C GLN A 229 -16.42 -4.26 6.90
N VAL A 230 -16.23 -2.99 6.61
CA VAL A 230 -14.94 -2.36 6.31
C VAL A 230 -14.55 -1.38 7.41
N LEU A 231 -13.26 -1.01 7.48
CA LEU A 231 -12.78 0.07 8.35
C LEU A 231 -12.00 1.09 7.52
N ASP A 232 -12.51 2.30 7.47
CA ASP A 232 -11.82 3.46 6.88
C ASP A 232 -11.24 4.33 7.98
N TYR A 233 -9.91 4.37 8.11
CA TYR A 233 -9.21 5.16 9.14
C TYR A 233 -9.39 6.67 9.00
N SER A 234 -9.91 7.14 7.86
CA SER A 234 -10.11 8.56 7.59
C SER A 234 -11.58 8.97 7.54
N ALA A 235 -12.54 8.06 7.86
CA ALA A 235 -13.98 8.30 7.65
C ALA A 235 -14.48 9.59 8.32
N GLU A 236 -14.03 9.86 9.55
CA GLU A 236 -14.43 11.02 10.36
C GLU A 236 -13.55 12.26 10.12
N MET A 237 -12.52 12.16 9.28
CA MET A 237 -11.56 13.21 9.05
C MET A 237 -11.93 14.04 7.84
N TYR A 238 -11.67 15.36 7.90
CA TYR A 238 -11.62 16.19 6.72
C TYR A 238 -10.18 16.27 6.21
N VAL A 239 -9.93 15.69 5.06
CA VAL A 239 -8.63 15.75 4.39
C VAL A 239 -8.76 16.56 3.11
N LYS A 240 -7.98 17.63 2.95
CA LYS A 240 -7.96 18.41 1.72
C LYS A 240 -7.56 17.56 0.54
N THR A 241 -8.30 17.65 -0.54
CA THR A 241 -8.02 16.97 -1.81
C THR A 241 -7.82 17.99 -2.92
N ALA A 242 -7.42 17.53 -4.09
CA ALA A 242 -7.32 18.41 -5.27
C ALA A 242 -8.64 19.13 -5.59
N LYS A 243 -9.80 18.52 -5.30
CA LYS A 243 -11.13 19.14 -5.47
C LYS A 243 -11.44 20.21 -4.44
N THR A 244 -10.91 20.09 -3.23
CA THR A 244 -11.16 21.03 -2.12
C THR A 244 -10.06 22.08 -1.97
N GLY A 245 -9.15 22.20 -2.97
CA GLY A 245 -8.12 23.24 -2.99
C GLY A 245 -6.83 22.91 -2.27
N GLY A 246 -6.46 21.64 -2.15
CA GLY A 246 -5.18 21.24 -1.57
C GLY A 246 -4.84 19.78 -1.77
N GLY A 247 -3.55 19.43 -1.75
CA GLY A 247 -3.11 18.04 -1.65
C GLY A 247 -3.28 17.58 -0.21
N GLY A 248 -4.19 16.66 0.06
CA GLY A 248 -4.27 16.03 1.36
C GLY A 248 -3.17 15.00 1.53
N HIS A 249 -2.79 14.75 2.77
CA HIS A 249 -1.90 13.67 3.17
C HIS A 249 -2.63 12.73 4.13
N PRO A 250 -3.54 11.88 3.61
CA PRO A 250 -4.50 11.16 4.43
C PRO A 250 -3.85 10.27 5.48
N LEU A 251 -2.77 9.58 5.12
CA LEU A 251 -2.14 8.58 5.97
C LEU A 251 -1.65 9.20 7.29
N ILE A 252 -0.87 10.29 7.23
CA ILE A 252 -0.34 10.93 8.44
C ILE A 252 -1.40 11.69 9.24
N ASN A 253 -2.55 11.97 8.65
CA ASN A 253 -3.68 12.64 9.29
C ASN A 253 -4.72 11.64 9.83
N SER A 254 -4.58 10.35 9.52
CA SER A 254 -5.36 9.27 10.09
C SER A 254 -4.77 8.78 11.42
N GLU A 255 -5.37 7.76 12.00
CA GLU A 255 -4.88 7.05 13.18
C GLU A 255 -3.41 6.59 13.03
N LEU A 256 -3.02 6.21 11.81
CA LEU A 256 -1.67 5.72 11.50
C LEU A 256 -0.56 6.74 11.75
N GLY A 257 -0.86 8.05 11.66
CA GLY A 257 0.11 9.10 11.96
C GLY A 257 0.62 9.12 13.40
N LYS A 258 0.08 8.29 14.30
CA LYS A 258 0.65 8.06 15.65
C LYS A 258 1.98 7.33 15.59
N TRP A 259 2.19 6.50 14.56
CA TRP A 259 3.36 5.64 14.47
C TRP A 259 4.22 5.93 13.24
N ILE A 260 3.62 6.40 12.15
CA ILE A 260 4.32 6.51 10.86
C ILE A 260 4.20 7.89 10.21
N ASP A 261 5.29 8.29 9.55
CA ASP A 261 5.32 9.34 8.54
C ASP A 261 5.38 8.72 7.14
N HIS A 262 4.70 9.29 6.17
CA HIS A 262 4.67 8.82 4.79
C HIS A 262 5.21 9.89 3.84
N MET A 263 6.41 9.69 3.35
CA MET A 263 7.18 10.68 2.57
C MET A 263 6.82 10.67 1.09
N LYS A 264 5.54 10.90 0.78
CA LYS A 264 5.03 10.88 -0.59
C LYS A 264 5.60 11.99 -1.47
N GLY A 265 5.99 11.65 -2.70
CA GLY A 265 6.46 12.62 -3.70
C GLY A 265 7.78 13.29 -3.30
N ALA A 266 7.86 14.62 -3.40
CA ALA A 266 9.08 15.38 -3.12
C ALA A 266 9.59 15.26 -1.67
N ARG A 267 8.73 14.83 -0.73
CA ARG A 267 9.10 14.61 0.69
C ARG A 267 10.12 13.48 0.87
N LYS A 268 10.27 12.60 -0.10
CA LYS A 268 11.33 11.59 -0.14
C LYS A 268 12.73 12.20 -0.02
N ASN A 269 12.93 13.35 -0.67
CA ASN A 269 14.21 14.07 -0.64
C ASN A 269 14.48 14.75 0.71
N THR A 270 13.44 15.25 1.38
CA THR A 270 13.53 15.88 2.69
C THR A 270 13.50 14.84 3.83
N LYS A 271 13.13 13.61 3.52
CA LYS A 271 12.96 12.49 4.46
C LYS A 271 11.98 12.76 5.60
N LYS A 272 11.05 13.71 5.41
CA LYS A 272 10.08 14.17 6.39
C LYS A 272 8.88 14.81 5.72
N SER A 273 7.66 14.62 6.26
CA SER A 273 6.50 15.44 5.91
C SER A 273 6.72 16.90 6.35
N LEU A 274 5.94 17.82 5.80
CA LEU A 274 6.06 19.25 6.09
C LEU A 274 4.93 19.69 7.06
N PRO A 275 5.10 20.77 7.84
CA PRO A 275 4.04 21.27 8.73
C PRO A 275 2.69 21.47 8.03
N LYS A 276 2.72 21.96 6.80
CA LYS A 276 1.51 22.15 5.96
C LYS A 276 0.78 20.86 5.57
N ASP A 277 1.39 19.70 5.75
CA ASP A 277 0.80 18.41 5.44
C ASP A 277 -0.08 17.91 6.58
N LEU A 278 0.15 18.40 7.80
CA LEU A 278 -0.64 18.10 8.97
C LEU A 278 -1.94 18.92 8.96
N MET A 279 -3.06 18.22 9.10
CA MET A 279 -4.42 18.79 9.18
C MET A 279 -5.08 18.50 10.53
N VAL A 280 -4.44 17.67 11.34
CA VAL A 280 -4.84 17.33 12.69
C VAL A 280 -3.74 17.72 13.66
N ASN A 281 -4.09 18.02 14.89
CA ASN A 281 -3.10 18.24 15.96
C ASN A 281 -2.45 16.90 16.31
N ARG A 282 -1.14 16.86 16.25
CA ARG A 282 -0.33 15.72 16.65
C ARG A 282 0.40 16.04 17.95
N THR A 283 0.48 15.05 18.83
CA THR A 283 1.15 15.17 20.14
C THR A 283 2.40 14.28 20.27
N GLU A 284 2.60 13.40 19.30
CA GLU A 284 3.77 12.53 19.24
C GLU A 284 5.04 13.37 19.03
N ALA A 285 6.10 13.06 19.78
CA ALA A 285 7.33 13.85 19.80
C ALA A 285 7.93 14.11 18.41
N TYR A 286 7.83 13.13 17.52
CA TYR A 286 8.28 13.24 16.14
C TYR A 286 7.70 14.46 15.40
N TRP A 287 6.40 14.74 15.61
CA TRP A 287 5.71 15.83 14.91
C TRP A 287 6.07 17.21 15.45
N ASN A 288 6.61 17.30 16.66
CA ASN A 288 7.09 18.56 17.23
C ASN A 288 8.40 19.05 16.59
N GLU A 289 9.07 18.17 15.85
CA GLU A 289 10.34 18.48 15.17
C GLU A 289 10.16 18.82 13.67
N ILE A 290 8.95 18.94 13.21
CA ILE A 290 8.61 19.24 11.81
C ILE A 290 8.34 20.71 11.55
#